data_39aa5513b6afd3bb02e427c01f83fe31
#
_entry.id   39aa5513b6afd3bb02e427c01f83fe31
#
_cell.length_a   1.000
_cell.length_b   1.000
_cell.length_c   1.000
_cell.angle_alpha   90.00
_cell.angle_beta   90.00
_cell.angle_gamma   90.00
#
_symmetry.space_group_name_H-M   'P 1'
#
loop_
_entity.id
_entity.type
_entity.pdbx_description
1 polymer ?
#
loop_
_entity_poly.entity_id
_entity_poly.type
_entity_poly.pdbx_seq_one_letter_code
_entity_poly.pdbx_strand_id
1 'polypeptide(L)'
;SIGLILEEKIKKLLPDAVIEKYLSGDELIASGCEPDILFLDIQMPGMDGMETARILRQKNERMVLIFVTAVEEYVFQAFDVSAFHYLVKPFSDEKFEEVVKRAVRSIKEYSENQLDEKYMMVQSGGSHMKVFLKDIVYAEVYNRKVIIHTRDTNIEYYGKLQELSEIAGADFFRTHRAYLVHFKYVQKYDANCVTMENGTALIAKQNYSE
;
A
#
# COMPACT_ATOMS: atom_id res chain seq x y z
N SER A 1 26.39 14.57 -2.14
CA SER A 1 25.74 13.66 -3.11
C SER A 1 24.26 14.00 -3.20
N ILE A 2 23.67 13.96 -4.39
CA ILE A 2 22.25 14.26 -4.60
C ILE A 2 21.35 13.32 -3.75
N GLY A 3 21.76 12.08 -3.57
CA GLY A 3 21.05 11.11 -2.74
C GLY A 3 20.87 11.54 -1.29
N LEU A 4 21.84 12.24 -0.70
CA LEU A 4 21.71 12.78 0.67
C LEU A 4 20.71 13.93 0.71
N ILE A 5 20.71 14.80 -0.29
CA ILE A 5 19.77 15.91 -0.38
C ILE A 5 18.33 15.39 -0.56
N LEU A 6 18.12 14.39 -1.42
CA LEU A 6 16.82 13.76 -1.61
C LEU A 6 16.34 13.08 -0.33
N GLU A 7 17.21 12.34 0.36
CA GLU A 7 16.89 11.70 1.63
C GLU A 7 16.39 12.71 2.67
N GLU A 8 17.14 13.81 2.88
CA GLU A 8 16.76 14.87 3.81
C GLU A 8 15.38 15.46 3.46
N LYS A 9 15.16 15.77 2.17
CA LYS A 9 13.88 16.31 1.70
C LYS A 9 12.73 15.32 1.87
N ILE A 10 12.95 14.04 1.57
CA ILE A 10 11.93 12.99 1.73
C ILE A 10 11.60 12.81 3.21
N LYS A 11 12.60 12.72 4.09
CA LYS A 11 12.38 12.59 5.54
C LYS A 11 11.62 13.75 6.14
N LYS A 12 11.81 14.96 5.62
CA LYS A 12 11.06 16.15 6.03
C LYS A 12 9.56 16.05 5.66
N LEU A 13 9.25 15.48 4.50
CA LEU A 13 7.88 15.32 3.99
C LEU A 13 7.20 14.06 4.52
N LEU A 14 7.96 13.00 4.71
CA LEU A 14 7.52 11.65 5.08
C LEU A 14 8.45 11.11 6.18
N PRO A 15 8.27 11.50 7.44
CA PRO A 15 9.17 11.12 8.55
C PRO A 15 9.29 9.60 8.73
N ASP A 16 8.22 8.84 8.49
CA ASP A 16 8.14 7.40 8.68
C ASP A 16 8.59 6.59 7.44
N ALA A 17 9.00 7.26 6.35
CA ALA A 17 9.44 6.55 5.15
C ALA A 17 10.72 5.76 5.40
N VAL A 18 10.76 4.51 5.00
CA VAL A 18 11.99 3.70 4.92
C VAL A 18 12.69 4.08 3.63
N ILE A 19 13.95 4.50 3.73
CA ILE A 19 14.74 4.96 2.58
C ILE A 19 15.98 4.09 2.44
N GLU A 20 16.13 3.50 1.28
CA GLU A 20 17.32 2.76 0.88
C GLU A 20 18.03 3.50 -0.26
N LYS A 21 19.34 3.36 -0.32
CA LYS A 21 20.18 4.04 -1.34
C LYS A 21 21.10 3.05 -2.00
N TYR A 22 21.16 3.14 -3.31
CA TYR A 22 22.00 2.31 -4.16
C TYR A 22 22.87 3.20 -5.05
N LEU A 23 24.08 2.78 -5.31
CA LEU A 23 25.04 3.56 -6.09
C LEU A 23 24.99 3.26 -7.59
N SER A 24 24.35 2.15 -7.97
CA SER A 24 24.18 1.75 -9.37
C SER A 24 22.88 0.98 -9.57
N GLY A 25 22.44 0.88 -10.85
CA GLY A 25 21.30 0.06 -11.24
C GLY A 25 21.51 -1.42 -10.97
N ASP A 26 22.73 -1.92 -11.16
CA ASP A 26 23.12 -3.31 -10.91
C ASP A 26 22.95 -3.65 -9.42
N GLU A 27 23.39 -2.79 -8.51
CA GLU A 27 23.24 -2.95 -7.07
C GLU A 27 21.77 -2.98 -6.66
N LEU A 28 20.94 -2.07 -7.17
CA LEU A 28 19.52 -2.02 -6.90
C LEU A 28 18.82 -3.30 -7.38
N ILE A 29 19.12 -3.77 -8.58
CA ILE A 29 18.51 -5.01 -9.12
C ILE A 29 18.95 -6.23 -8.32
N ALA A 30 20.23 -6.30 -7.94
CA ALA A 30 20.78 -7.41 -7.16
C ALA A 30 20.21 -7.47 -5.73
N SER A 31 19.82 -6.34 -5.14
CA SER A 31 19.23 -6.27 -3.80
C SER A 31 17.86 -6.96 -3.72
N GLY A 32 17.14 -7.06 -4.84
CA GLY A 32 15.76 -7.56 -4.86
C GLY A 32 14.75 -6.63 -4.19
N CYS A 33 15.12 -5.38 -3.92
CA CYS A 33 14.22 -4.39 -3.33
C CYS A 33 13.05 -4.08 -4.26
N GLU A 34 11.85 -4.02 -3.72
CA GLU A 34 10.60 -3.64 -4.41
C GLU A 34 10.05 -2.35 -3.80
N PRO A 35 10.58 -1.18 -4.15
CA PRO A 35 10.14 0.08 -3.56
C PRO A 35 8.77 0.50 -4.06
N ASP A 36 7.99 1.20 -3.20
CA ASP A 36 6.76 1.87 -3.62
C ASP A 36 7.07 3.07 -4.52
N ILE A 37 8.14 3.84 -4.19
CA ILE A 37 8.62 4.98 -4.96
C ILE A 37 10.12 4.81 -5.22
N LEU A 38 10.51 4.92 -6.47
CA LEU A 38 11.90 4.90 -6.91
C LEU A 38 12.30 6.27 -7.50
N PHE A 39 13.29 6.92 -6.90
CA PHE A 39 13.99 8.07 -7.50
C PHE A 39 15.24 7.55 -8.19
N LEU A 40 15.33 7.74 -9.49
CA LEU A 40 16.36 7.13 -10.33
C LEU A 40 17.08 8.18 -11.18
N ASP A 41 18.39 8.25 -11.08
CA ASP A 41 19.20 9.02 -12.04
C ASP A 41 19.41 8.21 -13.32
N ILE A 42 19.42 8.85 -14.46
CA ILE A 42 19.72 8.20 -15.74
C ILE A 42 21.24 8.00 -15.89
N GLN A 43 22.02 8.99 -15.49
CA GLN A 43 23.47 8.92 -15.59
C GLN A 43 24.08 8.26 -14.35
N MET A 44 24.29 6.95 -14.43
CA MET A 44 24.92 6.16 -13.38
C MET A 44 26.07 5.31 -13.95
N PRO A 45 27.06 4.95 -13.12
CA PRO A 45 28.08 3.98 -13.51
C PRO A 45 27.47 2.60 -13.80
N GLY A 46 28.00 1.90 -14.82
CA GLY A 46 27.50 0.58 -15.21
C GLY A 46 26.21 0.68 -16.02
N MET A 47 25.17 -0.01 -15.58
CA MET A 47 23.84 0.04 -16.18
C MET A 47 23.22 1.43 -15.99
N ASP A 48 22.76 2.05 -17.07
CA ASP A 48 22.09 3.35 -16.99
C ASP A 48 20.69 3.26 -16.35
N GLY A 49 20.14 4.44 -15.98
CA GLY A 49 18.84 4.49 -15.31
C GLY A 49 17.68 4.05 -16.19
N MET A 50 17.76 4.19 -17.50
CA MET A 50 16.69 3.76 -18.42
C MET A 50 16.64 2.24 -18.54
N GLU A 51 17.79 1.60 -18.65
CA GLU A 51 17.87 0.13 -18.67
C GLU A 51 17.46 -0.46 -17.32
N THR A 52 17.93 0.13 -16.21
CA THR A 52 17.50 -0.22 -14.85
C THR A 52 15.98 -0.13 -14.72
N ALA A 53 15.39 0.97 -15.17
CA ALA A 53 13.93 1.18 -15.12
C ALA A 53 13.15 0.12 -15.91
N ARG A 54 13.60 -0.26 -17.10
CA ARG A 54 12.98 -1.31 -17.92
C ARG A 54 12.95 -2.66 -17.20
N ILE A 55 14.07 -3.05 -16.59
CA ILE A 55 14.17 -4.32 -15.85
C ILE A 55 13.25 -4.31 -14.63
N LEU A 56 13.26 -3.23 -13.85
CA LEU A 56 12.43 -3.11 -12.66
C LEU A 56 10.94 -3.05 -13.01
N ARG A 57 10.57 -2.38 -14.08
CA ARG A 57 9.18 -2.29 -14.55
C ARG A 57 8.61 -3.64 -14.96
N GLN A 58 9.41 -4.53 -15.53
CA GLN A 58 8.98 -5.91 -15.82
C GLN A 58 8.65 -6.73 -14.59
N LYS A 59 9.29 -6.41 -13.44
CA LYS A 59 9.04 -7.09 -12.15
C LYS A 59 7.91 -6.45 -11.36
N ASN A 60 7.82 -5.12 -11.39
CA ASN A 60 6.85 -4.34 -10.64
C ASN A 60 6.26 -3.21 -11.49
N GLU A 61 5.09 -3.46 -12.07
CA GLU A 61 4.36 -2.47 -12.87
C GLU A 61 3.82 -1.31 -12.03
N ARG A 62 3.70 -1.50 -10.70
CA ARG A 62 3.04 -0.56 -9.78
C ARG A 62 3.96 0.47 -9.17
N MET A 63 5.26 0.19 -9.17
CA MET A 63 6.28 1.08 -8.61
C MET A 63 6.15 2.49 -9.22
N VAL A 64 6.08 3.50 -8.37
CA VAL A 64 6.09 4.90 -8.82
C VAL A 64 7.53 5.29 -9.16
N LEU A 65 7.83 5.35 -10.45
CA LEU A 65 9.15 5.67 -10.97
C LEU A 65 9.27 7.17 -11.25
N ILE A 66 10.24 7.83 -10.63
CA ILE A 66 10.55 9.25 -10.82
C ILE A 66 12.01 9.38 -11.23
N PHE A 67 12.25 9.85 -12.44
CA PHE A 67 13.61 10.18 -12.86
C PHE A 67 14.06 11.51 -12.25
N VAL A 68 15.31 11.55 -11.77
CA VAL A 68 15.95 12.75 -11.20
C VAL A 68 17.32 12.90 -11.83
N THR A 69 17.42 13.63 -12.94
CA THR A 69 18.60 13.64 -13.80
C THR A 69 18.92 15.05 -14.33
N ALA A 70 20.16 15.26 -14.76
CA ALA A 70 20.57 16.48 -15.47
C ALA A 70 20.28 16.40 -16.99
N VAL A 71 19.87 15.26 -17.52
CA VAL A 71 19.66 15.02 -18.94
C VAL A 71 18.20 15.24 -19.30
N GLU A 72 17.92 16.13 -20.25
CA GLU A 72 16.55 16.39 -20.73
C GLU A 72 16.15 15.50 -21.91
N GLU A 73 17.11 14.99 -22.64
CA GLU A 73 16.89 14.27 -23.91
C GLU A 73 16.10 12.96 -23.76
N TYR A 74 16.11 12.38 -22.57
CA TYR A 74 15.42 11.11 -22.28
C TYR A 74 13.95 11.26 -21.82
N VAL A 75 13.42 12.48 -21.77
CA VAL A 75 12.03 12.73 -21.34
C VAL A 75 11.03 11.89 -22.13
N PHE A 76 11.20 11.79 -23.46
CA PHE A 76 10.30 10.99 -24.30
C PHE A 76 10.45 9.48 -24.04
N GLN A 77 11.66 8.99 -23.80
CA GLN A 77 11.91 7.58 -23.49
C GLN A 77 11.38 7.19 -22.11
N ALA A 78 11.22 8.14 -21.20
CA ALA A 78 10.61 7.90 -19.90
C ALA A 78 9.14 7.41 -20.01
N PHE A 79 8.43 7.74 -21.10
CA PHE A 79 7.11 7.20 -21.38
C PHE A 79 7.13 5.69 -21.64
N ASP A 80 8.19 5.15 -22.27
CA ASP A 80 8.30 3.72 -22.59
C ASP A 80 8.37 2.84 -21.33
N VAL A 81 8.86 3.41 -20.22
CA VAL A 81 8.92 2.75 -18.91
C VAL A 81 7.82 3.21 -17.96
N SER A 82 6.81 3.91 -18.47
CA SER A 82 5.69 4.44 -17.67
C SER A 82 6.17 5.20 -16.44
N ALA A 83 7.14 6.12 -16.64
CA ALA A 83 7.61 6.97 -15.56
C ALA A 83 6.49 7.87 -15.05
N PHE A 84 6.35 7.94 -13.72
CA PHE A 84 5.37 8.80 -13.08
C PHE A 84 5.71 10.28 -13.25
N HIS A 85 7.00 10.60 -13.15
CA HIS A 85 7.48 11.95 -13.34
C HIS A 85 8.96 11.98 -13.74
N TYR A 86 9.38 13.15 -14.27
CA TYR A 86 10.74 13.43 -14.70
C TYR A 86 11.18 14.77 -14.12
N LEU A 87 12.16 14.77 -13.22
CA LEU A 87 12.72 15.96 -12.58
C LEU A 87 14.10 16.27 -13.18
N VAL A 88 14.19 17.37 -13.90
CA VAL A 88 15.46 17.86 -14.44
C VAL A 88 16.18 18.70 -13.39
N LYS A 89 17.43 18.39 -13.13
CA LYS A 89 18.30 19.14 -12.21
C LYS A 89 18.82 20.43 -12.90
N PRO A 90 18.82 21.60 -12.22
CA PRO A 90 18.32 21.84 -10.87
C PRO A 90 16.78 22.01 -10.84
N PHE A 91 16.13 21.54 -9.77
CA PHE A 91 14.71 21.73 -9.51
C PHE A 91 14.47 22.39 -8.15
N SER A 92 13.37 23.11 -8.01
CA SER A 92 13.02 23.77 -6.75
C SER A 92 12.46 22.80 -5.71
N ASP A 93 12.50 23.22 -4.44
CA ASP A 93 11.95 22.44 -3.33
C ASP A 93 10.44 22.25 -3.48
N GLU A 94 9.74 23.30 -3.93
CA GLU A 94 8.30 23.28 -4.15
C GLU A 94 7.92 22.24 -5.22
N LYS A 95 8.70 22.17 -6.32
CA LYS A 95 8.47 21.19 -7.38
C LYS A 95 8.70 19.76 -6.91
N PHE A 96 9.75 19.55 -6.13
CA PHE A 96 10.02 18.24 -5.53
C PHE A 96 8.89 17.81 -4.59
N GLU A 97 8.47 18.71 -3.70
CA GLU A 97 7.38 18.46 -2.76
C GLU A 97 6.04 18.13 -3.47
N GLU A 98 5.71 18.89 -4.54
CA GLU A 98 4.53 18.61 -5.36
C GLU A 98 4.56 17.19 -5.92
N VAL A 99 5.71 16.78 -6.50
CA VAL A 99 5.88 15.47 -7.12
C VAL A 99 5.77 14.36 -6.09
N VAL A 100 6.42 14.49 -4.93
CA VAL A 100 6.34 13.51 -3.83
C VAL A 100 4.90 13.37 -3.32
N LYS A 101 4.21 14.47 -3.08
CA LYS A 101 2.79 14.44 -2.63
C LYS A 101 1.89 13.74 -3.65
N ARG A 102 2.09 14.01 -4.94
CA ARG A 102 1.34 13.32 -6.02
C ARG A 102 1.65 11.84 -6.07
N ALA A 103 2.92 11.44 -5.92
CA ALA A 103 3.34 10.05 -5.87
C ALA A 103 2.68 9.28 -4.71
N VAL A 104 2.73 9.84 -3.51
CA VAL A 104 2.08 9.25 -2.32
C VAL A 104 0.57 9.13 -2.51
N ARG A 105 -0.08 10.15 -3.08
CA ARG A 105 -1.51 10.11 -3.40
C ARG A 105 -1.82 8.99 -4.39
N SER A 106 -1.03 8.85 -5.46
CA SER A 106 -1.22 7.81 -6.47
C SER A 106 -1.16 6.40 -5.86
N ILE A 107 -0.22 6.16 -4.93
CA ILE A 107 -0.12 4.88 -4.21
C ILE A 107 -1.36 4.62 -3.35
N LYS A 108 -1.83 5.64 -2.62
CA LYS A 108 -3.04 5.53 -1.78
C LYS A 108 -4.29 5.25 -2.61
N GLU A 109 -4.50 6.02 -3.68
CA GLU A 109 -5.64 5.84 -4.59
C GLU A 109 -5.61 4.45 -5.25
N TYR A 110 -4.43 3.94 -5.60
CA TYR A 110 -4.29 2.59 -6.14
C TYR A 110 -4.66 1.52 -5.10
N SER A 111 -4.22 1.68 -3.85
CA SER A 111 -4.55 0.76 -2.75
C SER A 111 -6.06 0.79 -2.45
N GLU A 112 -6.66 1.98 -2.44
CA GLU A 112 -8.11 2.15 -2.25
C GLU A 112 -8.91 1.52 -3.39
N ASN A 113 -8.51 1.72 -4.65
CA ASN A 113 -9.16 1.11 -5.81
C ASN A 113 -9.03 -0.43 -5.82
N GLN A 114 -7.93 -0.99 -5.30
CA GLN A 114 -7.81 -2.43 -5.17
C GLN A 114 -8.76 -3.04 -4.14
N LEU A 115 -9.04 -2.32 -3.04
CA LEU A 115 -10.08 -2.73 -2.09
C LEU A 115 -11.47 -2.66 -2.74
N ASP A 116 -11.70 -1.67 -3.62
CA ASP A 116 -12.94 -1.53 -4.37
C ASP A 116 -13.23 -2.70 -5.30
N GLU A 117 -12.19 -3.37 -5.81
CA GLU A 117 -12.31 -4.52 -6.70
C GLU A 117 -12.30 -5.87 -5.97
N LYS A 118 -11.70 -5.95 -4.77
CA LYS A 118 -11.63 -7.18 -4.00
C LYS A 118 -12.99 -7.52 -3.38
N TYR A 119 -13.43 -8.74 -3.62
CA TYR A 119 -14.67 -9.26 -3.04
C TYR A 119 -14.51 -10.73 -2.64
N MET A 120 -15.39 -11.19 -1.80
CA MET A 120 -15.59 -12.61 -1.53
C MET A 120 -17.02 -13.04 -1.88
N MET A 121 -17.17 -14.31 -2.24
CA MET A 121 -18.49 -14.91 -2.41
C MET A 121 -18.86 -15.65 -1.14
N VAL A 122 -19.98 -15.34 -0.55
CA VAL A 122 -20.51 -16.01 0.63
C VAL A 122 -21.85 -16.64 0.31
N GLN A 123 -22.14 -17.80 0.92
CA GLN A 123 -23.45 -18.43 0.82
C GLN A 123 -24.23 -18.10 2.10
N SER A 124 -25.29 -17.31 1.96
CA SER A 124 -26.17 -16.92 3.07
C SER A 124 -27.63 -17.19 2.69
N GLY A 125 -28.37 -17.86 3.55
CA GLY A 125 -29.79 -18.12 3.34
C GLY A 125 -30.14 -18.89 2.05
N GLY A 126 -29.23 -19.71 1.53
CA GLY A 126 -29.40 -20.43 0.26
C GLY A 126 -29.05 -19.63 -1.00
N SER A 127 -28.64 -18.37 -0.87
CA SER A 127 -28.21 -17.50 -1.96
C SER A 127 -26.72 -17.24 -1.90
N HIS A 128 -26.08 -17.04 -3.07
CA HIS A 128 -24.71 -16.57 -3.17
C HIS A 128 -24.69 -15.05 -3.24
N MET A 129 -23.92 -14.43 -2.34
CA MET A 129 -23.79 -12.98 -2.24
C MET A 129 -22.35 -12.57 -2.50
N LYS A 130 -22.15 -11.53 -3.29
CA LYS A 130 -20.87 -10.85 -3.49
C LYS A 130 -20.71 -9.79 -2.40
N VAL A 131 -19.65 -9.90 -1.59
CA VAL A 131 -19.35 -8.96 -0.51
C VAL A 131 -18.00 -8.29 -0.82
N PHE A 132 -18.01 -7.00 -1.06
CA PHE A 132 -16.78 -6.24 -1.29
C PHE A 132 -16.04 -6.04 0.05
N LEU A 133 -14.73 -6.26 0.03
CA LEU A 133 -13.92 -6.14 1.25
C LEU A 133 -13.94 -4.72 1.83
N LYS A 134 -13.97 -3.71 0.97
CA LYS A 134 -14.07 -2.29 1.36
C LYS A 134 -15.29 -1.96 2.21
N ASP A 135 -16.38 -2.72 2.05
CA ASP A 135 -17.64 -2.48 2.75
C ASP A 135 -17.68 -3.17 4.12
N ILE A 136 -16.74 -4.07 4.39
CA ILE A 136 -16.66 -4.79 5.66
C ILE A 136 -16.06 -3.88 6.73
N VAL A 137 -16.83 -3.58 7.76
CA VAL A 137 -16.36 -2.84 8.94
C VAL A 137 -15.59 -3.76 9.88
N TYR A 138 -16.19 -4.89 10.21
CA TYR A 138 -15.55 -5.99 10.95
C TYR A 138 -16.28 -7.30 10.71
N ALA A 139 -15.68 -8.40 11.12
CA ALA A 139 -16.32 -9.70 11.12
C ALA A 139 -16.10 -10.40 12.46
N GLU A 140 -17.08 -11.19 12.87
CA GLU A 140 -16.99 -11.98 14.09
C GLU A 140 -17.46 -13.41 13.89
N VAL A 141 -17.03 -14.29 14.79
CA VAL A 141 -17.54 -15.66 14.88
C VAL A 141 -18.55 -15.75 16.01
N TYR A 142 -19.79 -16.09 15.67
CA TYR A 142 -20.85 -16.34 16.61
C TYR A 142 -21.63 -17.61 16.23
N ASN A 143 -21.85 -18.51 17.18
CA ASN A 143 -22.58 -19.76 16.97
C ASN A 143 -22.13 -20.57 15.73
N ARG A 144 -20.81 -20.72 15.53
CA ARG A 144 -20.19 -21.45 14.41
C ARG A 144 -20.41 -20.82 13.03
N LYS A 145 -20.94 -19.60 12.97
CA LYS A 145 -21.07 -18.81 11.76
C LYS A 145 -20.10 -17.64 11.81
N VAL A 146 -19.71 -17.15 10.66
CA VAL A 146 -19.07 -15.85 10.50
C VAL A 146 -20.18 -14.85 10.22
N ILE A 147 -20.18 -13.76 10.97
CA ILE A 147 -21.05 -12.61 10.75
C ILE A 147 -20.15 -11.46 10.25
N ILE A 148 -20.41 -11.04 9.04
CA ILE A 148 -19.76 -9.86 8.43
C ILE A 148 -20.67 -8.66 8.71
N HIS A 149 -20.11 -7.65 9.37
CA HIS A 149 -20.76 -6.37 9.60
C HIS A 149 -20.29 -5.36 8.55
N THR A 150 -21.21 -4.94 7.70
CA THR A 150 -21.00 -3.82 6.78
C THR A 150 -21.63 -2.55 7.35
N ARG A 151 -21.50 -1.41 6.68
CA ARG A 151 -22.19 -0.18 7.11
C ARG A 151 -23.71 -0.32 7.12
N ASP A 152 -24.25 -1.07 6.17
CA ASP A 152 -25.68 -1.09 5.88
C ASP A 152 -26.37 -2.35 6.39
N THR A 153 -25.64 -3.47 6.52
CA THR A 153 -26.24 -4.76 6.83
C THR A 153 -25.26 -5.74 7.48
N ASN A 154 -25.81 -6.81 8.06
CA ASN A 154 -25.06 -7.94 8.57
C ASN A 154 -25.32 -9.17 7.69
N ILE A 155 -24.25 -9.88 7.34
CA ILE A 155 -24.28 -11.05 6.48
C ILE A 155 -23.75 -12.25 7.26
N GLU A 156 -24.60 -13.25 7.51
CA GLU A 156 -24.21 -14.48 8.17
C GLU A 156 -23.90 -15.57 7.15
N TYR A 157 -22.80 -16.29 7.34
CA TYR A 157 -22.49 -17.45 6.52
C TYR A 157 -21.73 -18.52 7.30
N TYR A 158 -21.76 -19.75 6.81
CA TYR A 158 -20.94 -20.84 7.35
C TYR A 158 -19.55 -20.79 6.71
N GLY A 159 -18.53 -20.51 7.51
CA GLY A 159 -17.15 -20.40 7.05
C GLY A 159 -16.18 -20.20 8.21
N LYS A 160 -14.93 -19.97 7.90
CA LYS A 160 -13.88 -19.70 8.88
C LYS A 160 -13.41 -18.26 8.78
N LEU A 161 -13.27 -17.60 9.93
CA LEU A 161 -12.73 -16.24 9.99
C LEU A 161 -11.29 -16.17 9.46
N GLN A 162 -10.56 -17.31 9.52
CA GLN A 162 -9.22 -17.44 8.95
C GLN A 162 -9.22 -17.25 7.42
N GLU A 163 -10.17 -17.87 6.73
CA GLU A 163 -10.30 -17.76 5.26
C GLU A 163 -10.59 -16.30 4.86
N LEU A 164 -11.47 -15.63 5.60
CA LEU A 164 -11.73 -14.20 5.40
C LEU A 164 -10.47 -13.36 5.64
N SER A 165 -9.72 -13.66 6.71
CA SER A 165 -8.47 -12.94 7.04
C SER A 165 -7.40 -13.05 5.94
N GLU A 166 -7.27 -14.23 5.32
CA GLU A 166 -6.33 -14.47 4.22
C GLU A 166 -6.71 -13.70 2.95
N ILE A 167 -8.01 -13.63 2.63
CA ILE A 167 -8.52 -12.86 1.48
C ILE A 167 -8.41 -11.36 1.74
N ALA A 168 -8.69 -10.93 2.96
CA ALA A 168 -8.75 -9.53 3.38
C ALA A 168 -7.37 -8.84 3.36
N GLY A 169 -6.30 -9.59 3.67
CA GLY A 169 -4.94 -9.07 3.62
C GLY A 169 -4.61 -8.05 4.71
N ALA A 170 -3.66 -7.14 4.43
CA ALA A 170 -3.08 -6.23 5.40
C ALA A 170 -4.02 -5.12 5.91
N ASP A 171 -5.14 -4.87 5.23
CA ASP A 171 -6.11 -3.84 5.64
C ASP A 171 -6.96 -4.27 6.83
N PHE A 172 -6.85 -5.55 7.21
CA PHE A 172 -7.58 -6.13 8.32
C PHE A 172 -6.63 -6.67 9.39
N PHE A 173 -7.04 -6.53 10.63
CA PHE A 173 -6.32 -7.02 11.79
C PHE A 173 -7.18 -7.97 12.63
N ARG A 174 -6.58 -9.08 13.05
CA ARG A 174 -7.25 -10.06 13.91
C ARG A 174 -7.06 -9.70 15.38
N THR A 175 -7.96 -8.92 15.93
CA THR A 175 -7.88 -8.45 17.33
C THR A 175 -8.09 -9.56 18.35
N HIS A 176 -8.86 -10.59 17.99
CA HIS A 176 -9.17 -11.74 18.83
C HIS A 176 -9.41 -12.98 17.97
N ARG A 177 -9.36 -14.18 18.55
CA ARG A 177 -9.68 -15.41 17.80
C ARG A 177 -11.06 -15.39 17.12
N ALA A 178 -11.97 -14.59 17.62
CA ALA A 178 -13.33 -14.46 17.11
C ALA A 178 -13.60 -13.15 16.37
N TYR A 179 -12.63 -12.23 16.24
CA TYR A 179 -12.83 -10.91 15.63
C TYR A 179 -11.76 -10.58 14.60
N LEU A 180 -12.20 -10.04 13.47
CA LEU A 180 -11.37 -9.46 12.40
C LEU A 180 -11.87 -8.05 12.11
N VAL A 181 -11.03 -7.04 12.22
CA VAL A 181 -11.40 -5.62 12.15
C VAL A 181 -10.71 -4.96 10.96
N HIS A 182 -11.41 -4.15 10.20
CA HIS A 182 -10.86 -3.34 9.14
C HIS A 182 -10.31 -2.02 9.70
N PHE A 183 -9.01 -1.75 9.52
CA PHE A 183 -8.34 -0.57 10.08
C PHE A 183 -9.01 0.75 9.73
N LYS A 184 -9.53 0.89 8.53
CA LYS A 184 -10.20 2.10 8.04
C LYS A 184 -11.36 2.57 8.92
N TYR A 185 -12.06 1.64 9.59
CA TYR A 185 -13.27 1.94 10.35
C TYR A 185 -13.04 2.02 11.86
N VAL A 186 -11.80 1.88 12.32
CA VAL A 186 -11.44 2.03 13.73
C VAL A 186 -11.55 3.49 14.14
N GLN A 187 -12.37 3.77 15.17
CA GLN A 187 -12.52 5.10 15.75
C GLN A 187 -11.68 5.28 17.00
N LYS A 188 -11.62 4.26 17.84
CA LYS A 188 -10.81 4.24 19.06
C LYS A 188 -10.55 2.83 19.54
N TYR A 189 -9.56 2.65 20.38
CA TYR A 189 -9.29 1.39 21.05
C TYR A 189 -8.78 1.62 22.47
N ASP A 190 -8.90 0.58 23.30
CA ASP A 190 -8.30 0.47 24.63
C ASP A 190 -7.71 -0.94 24.83
N ALA A 191 -7.28 -1.26 26.05
CA ALA A 191 -6.67 -2.56 26.37
C ALA A 191 -7.59 -3.79 26.13
N ASN A 192 -8.89 -3.60 25.99
CA ASN A 192 -9.87 -4.68 25.94
C ASN A 192 -10.63 -4.75 24.62
N CYS A 193 -10.81 -3.62 23.94
CA CYS A 193 -11.66 -3.56 22.76
C CYS A 193 -11.25 -2.48 21.74
N VAL A 194 -11.69 -2.71 20.51
CA VAL A 194 -11.67 -1.73 19.40
C VAL A 194 -13.10 -1.32 19.13
N THR A 195 -13.36 -0.01 19.05
CA THR A 195 -14.65 0.56 18.68
C THR A 195 -14.62 1.02 17.24
N MET A 196 -15.60 0.61 16.46
CA MET A 196 -15.84 1.00 15.06
C MET A 196 -17.14 1.79 14.96
N GLU A 197 -17.45 2.26 13.76
CA GLU A 197 -18.69 3.05 13.49
C GLU A 197 -19.98 2.34 13.95
N ASN A 198 -20.05 1.02 13.82
CA ASN A 198 -21.26 0.25 14.04
C ASN A 198 -21.09 -0.95 15.01
N GLY A 199 -20.02 -0.97 15.79
CA GLY A 199 -19.80 -2.05 16.76
C GLY A 199 -18.48 -1.98 17.51
N THR A 200 -18.27 -3.02 18.32
CA THR A 200 -17.07 -3.16 19.14
C THR A 200 -16.53 -4.58 19.04
N ALA A 201 -15.23 -4.73 18.82
CA ALA A 201 -14.52 -6.00 18.77
C ALA A 201 -13.60 -6.14 19.99
N LEU A 202 -13.52 -7.36 20.56
CA LEU A 202 -12.60 -7.64 21.66
C LEU A 202 -11.14 -7.69 21.17
N ILE A 203 -10.22 -7.29 22.05
CA ILE A 203 -8.79 -7.49 21.87
C ILE A 203 -8.33 -8.63 22.78
N ALA A 204 -7.57 -9.58 22.23
CA ALA A 204 -6.89 -10.57 23.03
C ALA A 204 -5.73 -9.92 23.79
N LYS A 205 -5.55 -10.26 25.08
CA LYS A 205 -4.52 -9.67 25.94
C LYS A 205 -3.10 -9.72 25.34
N GLN A 206 -2.80 -10.77 24.57
CA GLN A 206 -1.51 -10.95 23.89
C GLN A 206 -1.32 -10.02 22.67
N ASN A 207 -2.37 -9.43 22.12
CA ASN A 207 -2.32 -8.58 20.92
C ASN A 207 -2.30 -7.09 21.27
N TYR A 208 -2.37 -6.72 22.54
CA TYR A 208 -2.35 -5.32 22.97
C TYR A 208 -0.94 -4.71 22.99
N SER A 209 0.09 -5.54 22.92
CA SER A 209 1.51 -5.13 23.01
C SER A 209 2.17 -4.97 21.63
N GLU A 210 1.48 -5.19 20.53
CA GLU A 210 1.90 -5.01 19.14
C GLU A 210 1.25 -3.74 18.54
#